data_1aabd5e86eb7ad1dda18c27eb17c5ad6
#
_entry.id   1aabd5e86eb7ad1dda18c27eb17c5ad6
#
_cell.length_a   1.000
_cell.length_b   1.000
_cell.length_c   1.000
_cell.angle_alpha   90.00
_cell.angle_beta   90.00
_cell.angle_gamma   90.00
#
_symmetry.space_group_name_H-M   'P 1'
#
loop_
_entity.id
_entity.type
_entity.pdbx_description
1 polymer ?
#
loop_
_entity_poly.entity_id
_entity_poly.type
_entity_poly.pdbx_seq_one_letter_code
_entity_poly.pdbx_strand_id
1 'polypeptide(L)'
;MYTIEEYDKEKTKVLKYVIYKKRTIREIKTKFKQVIDESMLEDIIEELKENGYISDENYIKRAVSEYMALKNLSIKEIKYKLISKGISNSMVEEYVSENLEELEDYEQKSADNIVLKKIASMDETEIKGYLLKKGYREESIKNAMQKIEE
;
A
#
# COMPACT_ATOMS: atom_id res chain seq x y z
N MET A 1 -9.80 1.24 -34.56
CA MET A 1 -8.39 1.04 -34.91
C MET A 1 -7.64 2.35 -34.87
N TYR A 2 -6.39 2.36 -34.46
CA TYR A 2 -5.60 3.57 -34.28
C TYR A 2 -4.29 3.47 -35.05
N THR A 3 -3.69 4.64 -35.37
CA THR A 3 -2.40 4.70 -36.08
C THR A 3 -1.25 4.56 -35.07
N ILE A 4 -0.05 4.25 -35.61
CA ILE A 4 1.16 4.21 -34.78
C ILE A 4 1.43 5.57 -34.14
N GLU A 5 1.16 6.65 -34.87
CA GLU A 5 1.35 8.01 -34.37
C GLU A 5 0.40 8.33 -33.21
N GLU A 6 -0.86 7.93 -33.33
CA GLU A 6 -1.84 8.10 -32.26
C GLU A 6 -1.42 7.31 -31.03
N TYR A 7 -0.99 6.06 -31.21
CA TYR A 7 -0.51 5.20 -30.15
C TYR A 7 0.68 5.81 -29.41
N ASP A 8 1.69 6.23 -30.16
CA ASP A 8 2.90 6.80 -29.56
C ASP A 8 2.62 8.06 -28.78
N LYS A 9 1.71 8.89 -29.27
CA LYS A 9 1.29 10.13 -28.59
C LYS A 9 0.65 9.81 -27.24
N GLU A 10 -0.29 8.87 -27.22
CA GLU A 10 -0.98 8.49 -26.00
C GLU A 10 -0.09 7.72 -25.04
N LYS A 11 0.78 6.83 -25.57
CA LYS A 11 1.76 6.11 -24.75
C LYS A 11 2.71 7.10 -24.04
N THR A 12 3.13 8.14 -24.71
CA THR A 12 4.00 9.16 -24.13
C THR A 12 3.34 9.83 -22.94
N LYS A 13 2.05 10.12 -23.03
CA LYS A 13 1.29 10.72 -21.92
C LYS A 13 1.24 9.79 -20.70
N VAL A 14 0.96 8.51 -20.94
CA VAL A 14 0.91 7.52 -19.86
C VAL A 14 2.30 7.34 -19.25
N LEU A 15 3.32 7.24 -20.08
CA LEU A 15 4.70 7.08 -19.61
C LEU A 15 5.13 8.25 -18.73
N LYS A 16 4.83 9.47 -19.10
CA LYS A 16 5.14 10.65 -18.28
C LYS A 16 4.46 10.57 -16.91
N TYR A 17 3.23 10.10 -16.90
CA TYR A 17 2.45 9.96 -15.67
C TYR A 17 3.10 8.96 -14.70
N VAL A 18 3.53 7.79 -15.21
CA VAL A 18 4.13 6.74 -14.37
C VAL A 18 5.58 7.05 -13.97
N ILE A 19 6.30 7.81 -14.78
CA ILE A 19 7.67 8.24 -14.44
C ILE A 19 7.64 9.29 -13.35
N TYR A 20 6.68 10.20 -13.40
CA TYR A 20 6.54 11.28 -12.41
C TYR A 20 6.35 10.72 -11.00
N LYS A 21 5.55 9.68 -10.86
CA LYS A 21 5.29 9.02 -9.57
C LYS A 21 4.82 7.59 -9.83
N LYS A 22 5.29 6.63 -9.03
CA LYS A 22 4.84 5.24 -9.16
C LYS A 22 3.33 5.14 -9.00
N ARG A 23 2.70 4.39 -9.89
CA ARG A 23 1.24 4.23 -9.94
C ARG A 23 0.86 2.76 -10.04
N THR A 24 -0.29 2.41 -9.50
CA THR A 24 -0.88 1.08 -9.72
C THR A 24 -1.54 1.07 -11.09
N ILE A 25 -1.77 -0.13 -11.62
CA ILE A 25 -2.49 -0.28 -12.89
C ILE A 25 -3.87 0.35 -12.81
N ARG A 26 -4.55 0.18 -11.69
CA ARG A 26 -5.88 0.78 -11.48
C ARG A 26 -5.84 2.31 -11.52
N GLU A 27 -4.84 2.91 -10.90
CA GLU A 27 -4.67 4.37 -10.93
C GLU A 27 -4.48 4.87 -12.36
N ILE A 28 -3.68 4.16 -13.15
CA ILE A 28 -3.44 4.51 -14.56
C ILE A 28 -4.75 4.41 -15.35
N LYS A 29 -5.50 3.34 -15.20
CA LYS A 29 -6.78 3.16 -15.88
C LYS A 29 -7.78 4.25 -15.49
N THR A 30 -7.86 4.58 -14.22
CA THR A 30 -8.75 5.62 -13.72
C THR A 30 -8.40 6.98 -14.31
N LYS A 31 -7.11 7.28 -14.42
CA LYS A 31 -6.64 8.56 -14.96
C LYS A 31 -7.00 8.73 -16.44
N PHE A 32 -6.84 7.68 -17.23
CA PHE A 32 -6.89 7.79 -18.69
C PHE A 32 -8.12 7.18 -19.35
N LYS A 33 -9.00 6.53 -18.61
CA LYS A 33 -10.14 5.78 -19.19
C LYS A 33 -11.10 6.62 -20.03
N GLN A 34 -11.19 7.92 -19.78
CA GLN A 34 -12.10 8.79 -20.53
C GLN A 34 -11.41 9.56 -21.66
N VAL A 35 -10.08 9.51 -21.73
CA VAL A 35 -9.33 10.27 -22.72
C VAL A 35 -8.58 9.36 -23.71
N ILE A 36 -8.42 8.08 -23.39
CA ILE A 36 -7.78 7.11 -24.26
C ILE A 36 -8.74 5.94 -24.46
N ASP A 37 -8.87 5.48 -25.70
CA ASP A 37 -9.68 4.30 -26.03
C ASP A 37 -9.24 3.10 -25.16
N GLU A 38 -10.20 2.36 -24.63
CA GLU A 38 -9.94 1.25 -23.71
C GLU A 38 -8.95 0.21 -24.27
N SER A 39 -9.15 -0.19 -25.52
CA SER A 39 -8.27 -1.18 -26.16
C SER A 39 -6.85 -0.63 -26.31
N MET A 40 -6.72 0.62 -26.71
CA MET A 40 -5.42 1.27 -26.83
C MET A 40 -4.74 1.40 -25.46
N LEU A 41 -5.49 1.78 -24.44
CA LEU A 41 -4.95 1.92 -23.08
C LEU A 41 -4.45 0.58 -22.55
N GLU A 42 -5.18 -0.50 -22.79
CA GLU A 42 -4.75 -1.85 -22.41
C GLU A 42 -3.44 -2.23 -23.08
N ASP A 43 -3.29 -1.94 -24.38
CA ASP A 43 -2.08 -2.22 -25.13
C ASP A 43 -0.91 -1.39 -24.59
N ILE A 44 -1.13 -0.12 -24.28
CA ILE A 44 -0.11 0.76 -23.70
C ILE A 44 0.36 0.23 -22.35
N ILE A 45 -0.59 -0.13 -21.48
CA ILE A 45 -0.26 -0.67 -20.15
C ILE A 45 0.56 -1.95 -20.29
N GLU A 46 0.16 -2.84 -21.18
CA GLU A 46 0.88 -4.10 -21.40
C GLU A 46 2.32 -3.86 -21.87
N GLU A 47 2.52 -2.94 -22.81
CA GLU A 47 3.87 -2.60 -23.29
C GLU A 47 4.72 -2.00 -22.17
N LEU A 48 4.15 -1.09 -21.37
CA LEU A 48 4.89 -0.47 -20.28
C LEU A 48 5.20 -1.46 -19.15
N LYS A 49 4.33 -2.47 -18.94
CA LYS A 49 4.61 -3.58 -18.02
C LYS A 49 5.81 -4.39 -18.53
N GLU A 50 5.80 -4.76 -19.80
CA GLU A 50 6.88 -5.55 -20.40
C GLU A 50 8.22 -4.82 -20.31
N ASN A 51 8.21 -3.50 -20.43
CA ASN A 51 9.40 -2.66 -20.36
C ASN A 51 9.79 -2.29 -18.91
N GLY A 52 9.04 -2.76 -17.93
CA GLY A 52 9.38 -2.55 -16.53
C GLY A 52 8.96 -1.22 -15.92
N TYR A 53 8.19 -0.40 -16.64
CA TYR A 53 7.73 0.90 -16.12
C TYR A 53 6.54 0.77 -15.19
N ILE A 54 5.77 -0.30 -15.30
CA ILE A 54 4.57 -0.57 -14.48
C ILE A 54 4.69 -1.93 -13.85
N SER A 55 4.51 -2.00 -12.53
CA SER A 55 4.49 -3.28 -11.79
C SER A 55 3.77 -3.08 -10.46
N ASP A 56 2.60 -3.69 -10.30
CA ASP A 56 1.88 -3.67 -9.02
C ASP A 56 2.68 -4.39 -7.94
N GLU A 57 3.40 -5.44 -8.29
CA GLU A 57 4.26 -6.15 -7.36
C GLU A 57 5.35 -5.24 -6.78
N ASN A 58 6.04 -4.50 -7.64
CA ASN A 58 7.07 -3.54 -7.19
C ASN A 58 6.44 -2.38 -6.43
N TYR A 59 5.24 -1.97 -6.83
CA TYR A 59 4.49 -0.94 -6.10
C TYR A 59 4.27 -1.34 -4.65
N ILE A 60 3.81 -2.57 -4.41
CA ILE A 60 3.58 -3.08 -3.05
C ILE A 60 4.87 -3.01 -2.23
N LYS A 61 5.96 -3.54 -2.75
CA LYS A 61 7.25 -3.57 -2.04
C LYS A 61 7.69 -2.17 -1.63
N ARG A 62 7.61 -1.23 -2.56
CA ARG A 62 8.01 0.15 -2.32
C ARG A 62 7.09 0.84 -1.31
N ALA A 63 5.78 0.68 -1.48
CA ALA A 63 4.79 1.31 -0.61
C ALA A 63 4.93 0.79 0.82
N VAL A 64 5.06 -0.52 1.01
CA VAL A 64 5.21 -1.11 2.34
C VAL A 64 6.50 -0.66 3.00
N SER A 65 7.59 -0.65 2.26
CA SER A 65 8.88 -0.16 2.77
C SER A 65 8.77 1.28 3.28
N GLU A 66 8.08 2.12 2.53
CA GLU A 66 7.86 3.52 2.91
C GLU A 66 6.95 3.64 4.14
N TYR A 67 5.87 2.86 4.19
CA TYR A 67 4.99 2.84 5.37
C TYR A 67 5.77 2.41 6.63
N MET A 68 6.59 1.38 6.50
CA MET A 68 7.36 0.86 7.64
C MET A 68 8.40 1.87 8.13
N ALA A 69 8.97 2.66 7.23
CA ALA A 69 9.97 3.66 7.58
C ALA A 69 9.37 4.92 8.21
N LEU A 70 8.17 5.31 7.78
CA LEU A 70 7.61 6.63 8.10
C LEU A 70 6.37 6.62 9.00
N LYS A 71 5.74 5.49 9.20
CA LYS A 71 4.44 5.42 9.88
C LYS A 71 4.37 4.31 10.91
N ASN A 72 3.42 4.44 11.82
CA ASN A 72 3.06 3.39 12.78
C ASN A 72 1.69 2.85 12.39
N LEU A 73 1.69 1.69 11.75
CA LEU A 73 0.47 1.08 11.20
C LEU A 73 0.31 -0.35 11.70
N SER A 74 -0.93 -0.82 11.71
CA SER A 74 -1.21 -2.24 11.87
C SER A 74 -1.08 -2.92 10.51
N ILE A 75 -0.94 -4.24 10.50
CA ILE A 75 -0.94 -5.01 9.25
C ILE A 75 -2.25 -4.77 8.50
N LYS A 76 -3.37 -4.72 9.22
CA LYS A 76 -4.68 -4.46 8.63
C LYS A 76 -4.74 -3.10 7.93
N GLU A 77 -4.15 -2.07 8.52
CA GLU A 77 -4.06 -0.75 7.91
C GLU A 77 -3.22 -0.76 6.65
N ILE A 78 -2.10 -1.49 6.65
CA ILE A 78 -1.26 -1.65 5.46
C ILE A 78 -2.07 -2.29 4.33
N LYS A 79 -2.77 -3.39 4.63
CA LYS A 79 -3.63 -4.07 3.65
C LYS A 79 -4.67 -3.12 3.06
N TYR A 80 -5.34 -2.37 3.93
CA TYR A 80 -6.38 -1.42 3.51
C TYR A 80 -5.80 -0.35 2.58
N LYS A 81 -4.64 0.20 2.93
CA LYS A 81 -3.99 1.22 2.11
C LYS A 81 -3.65 0.70 0.70
N LEU A 82 -3.12 -0.51 0.62
CA LEU A 82 -2.79 -1.12 -0.67
C LEU A 82 -4.04 -1.37 -1.52
N ILE A 83 -5.09 -1.91 -0.90
CA ILE A 83 -6.37 -2.16 -1.59
C ILE A 83 -6.98 -0.85 -2.07
N SER A 84 -6.93 0.21 -1.26
CA SER A 84 -7.46 1.51 -1.64
C SER A 84 -6.73 2.13 -2.84
N LYS A 85 -5.46 1.75 -3.06
CA LYS A 85 -4.69 2.20 -4.22
C LYS A 85 -4.95 1.36 -5.47
N GLY A 86 -5.73 0.29 -5.33
CA GLY A 86 -6.10 -0.54 -6.47
C GLY A 86 -5.37 -1.86 -6.59
N ILE A 87 -4.61 -2.25 -5.59
CA ILE A 87 -3.97 -3.57 -5.56
C ILE A 87 -5.05 -4.60 -5.23
N SER A 88 -5.04 -5.74 -5.92
CA SER A 88 -6.02 -6.79 -5.69
C SER A 88 -5.86 -7.44 -4.32
N ASN A 89 -6.97 -7.95 -3.76
CA ASN A 89 -6.93 -8.66 -2.49
C ASN A 89 -5.97 -9.84 -2.53
N SER A 90 -5.95 -10.59 -3.63
CA SER A 90 -5.08 -11.77 -3.74
C SER A 90 -3.60 -11.39 -3.69
N MET A 91 -3.20 -10.32 -4.36
CA MET A 91 -1.82 -9.84 -4.31
C MET A 91 -1.43 -9.35 -2.93
N VAL A 92 -2.33 -8.66 -2.24
CA VAL A 92 -2.09 -8.16 -0.88
C VAL A 92 -1.92 -9.33 0.08
N GLU A 93 -2.82 -10.32 0.03
CA GLU A 93 -2.74 -11.48 0.91
C GLU A 93 -1.49 -12.32 0.65
N GLU A 94 -1.11 -12.49 -0.60
CA GLU A 94 0.13 -13.19 -0.96
C GLU A 94 1.35 -12.48 -0.40
N TYR A 95 1.42 -11.15 -0.57
CA TYR A 95 2.53 -10.36 -0.05
C TYR A 95 2.62 -10.47 1.48
N VAL A 96 1.50 -10.34 2.17
CA VAL A 96 1.46 -10.43 3.63
C VAL A 96 1.90 -11.81 4.09
N SER A 97 1.43 -12.86 3.42
CA SER A 97 1.81 -14.24 3.75
C SER A 97 3.31 -14.48 3.58
N GLU A 98 3.90 -13.98 2.51
CA GLU A 98 5.33 -14.15 2.23
C GLU A 98 6.23 -13.31 3.14
N ASN A 99 5.71 -12.27 3.75
CA ASN A 99 6.47 -11.35 4.59
C ASN A 99 5.90 -11.24 6.00
N LEU A 100 5.20 -12.27 6.44
CA LEU A 100 4.44 -12.24 7.69
C LEU A 100 5.28 -11.93 8.92
N GLU A 101 6.42 -12.58 9.07
CA GLU A 101 7.29 -12.38 10.23
C GLU A 101 7.76 -10.92 10.33
N GLU A 102 8.23 -10.38 9.22
CA GLU A 102 8.69 -8.99 9.16
C GLU A 102 7.56 -8.01 9.47
N LEU A 103 6.37 -8.26 8.93
CA LEU A 103 5.21 -7.41 9.16
C LEU A 103 4.71 -7.50 10.60
N GLU A 104 4.75 -8.68 11.20
CA GLU A 104 4.39 -8.84 12.61
C GLU A 104 5.35 -8.11 13.54
N ASP A 105 6.64 -8.19 13.25
CA ASP A 105 7.65 -7.45 14.02
C ASP A 105 7.44 -5.93 13.89
N TYR A 106 7.16 -5.47 12.68
CA TYR A 106 6.85 -4.06 12.44
C TYR A 106 5.59 -3.63 13.18
N GLU A 107 4.54 -4.44 13.14
CA GLU A 107 3.28 -4.11 13.84
C GLU A 107 3.51 -3.98 15.33
N GLN A 108 4.32 -4.88 15.90
CA GLN A 108 4.65 -4.82 17.33
C GLN A 108 5.35 -3.51 17.67
N LYS A 109 6.35 -3.12 16.89
CA LYS A 109 7.04 -1.85 17.09
C LYS A 109 6.10 -0.67 16.95
N SER A 110 5.19 -0.73 16.01
CA SER A 110 4.18 0.32 15.80
C SER A 110 3.26 0.45 17.01
N ALA A 111 2.79 -0.68 17.54
CA ALA A 111 1.96 -0.70 18.74
C ALA A 111 2.73 -0.12 19.93
N ASP A 112 3.98 -0.54 20.12
CA ASP A 112 4.84 -0.04 21.20
C ASP A 112 5.00 1.48 21.12
N ASN A 113 5.27 2.00 19.92
CA ASN A 113 5.43 3.43 19.70
C ASN A 113 4.15 4.21 19.99
N ILE A 114 3.01 3.67 19.60
CA ILE A 114 1.71 4.31 19.84
C ILE A 114 1.41 4.36 21.34
N VAL A 115 1.65 3.27 22.06
CA VAL A 115 1.45 3.22 23.50
C VAL A 115 2.32 4.28 24.20
N LEU A 116 3.60 4.36 23.84
CA LEU A 116 4.50 5.36 24.43
C LEU A 116 4.01 6.79 24.20
N LYS A 117 3.45 7.06 23.04
CA LYS A 117 2.94 8.40 22.72
C LYS A 117 1.63 8.72 23.44
N LYS A 118 0.81 7.73 23.71
CA LYS A 118 -0.55 7.91 24.25
C LYS A 118 -0.62 7.83 25.77
N ILE A 119 0.36 7.21 26.41
CA ILE A 119 0.33 6.93 27.86
C ILE A 119 0.20 8.19 28.71
N ALA A 120 0.66 9.33 28.25
CA ALA A 120 0.57 10.58 28.99
C ALA A 120 -0.84 11.20 28.98
N SER A 121 -1.68 10.83 28.01
CA SER A 121 -2.99 11.46 27.80
C SER A 121 -4.17 10.50 27.80
N MET A 122 -3.92 9.20 27.79
CA MET A 122 -4.98 8.18 27.73
C MET A 122 -4.72 7.08 28.75
N ASP A 123 -5.80 6.53 29.33
CA ASP A 123 -5.67 5.39 30.21
C ASP A 123 -5.53 4.09 29.42
N GLU A 124 -5.24 2.97 30.11
CA GLU A 124 -5.02 1.69 29.45
C GLU A 124 -6.20 1.23 28.59
N THR A 125 -7.42 1.39 29.09
CA THR A 125 -8.65 1.00 28.38
C THR A 125 -8.79 1.78 27.09
N GLU A 126 -8.53 3.09 27.14
CA GLU A 126 -8.59 3.97 25.96
C GLU A 126 -7.54 3.59 24.92
N ILE A 127 -6.31 3.30 25.37
CA ILE A 127 -5.22 2.91 24.47
C ILE A 127 -5.55 1.58 23.79
N LYS A 128 -6.00 0.59 24.55
CA LYS A 128 -6.42 -0.71 23.99
C LYS A 128 -7.51 -0.54 22.96
N GLY A 129 -8.51 0.27 23.26
CA GLY A 129 -9.61 0.56 22.34
C GLY A 129 -9.14 1.23 21.06
N TYR A 130 -8.21 2.17 21.19
CA TYR A 130 -7.60 2.85 20.04
C TYR A 130 -6.89 1.84 19.11
N LEU A 131 -6.06 0.97 19.70
CA LEU A 131 -5.32 -0.03 18.94
C LEU A 131 -6.24 -1.06 18.27
N LEU A 132 -7.26 -1.53 18.97
CA LEU A 132 -8.25 -2.44 18.40
C LEU A 132 -8.96 -1.81 17.20
N LYS A 133 -9.35 -0.54 17.33
CA LYS A 133 -10.03 0.19 16.26
C LYS A 133 -9.15 0.32 15.02
N LYS A 134 -7.83 0.47 15.23
CA LYS A 134 -6.85 0.55 14.13
C LYS A 134 -6.53 -0.81 13.53
N GLY A 135 -7.03 -1.89 14.11
CA GLY A 135 -6.85 -3.23 13.56
C GLY A 135 -5.62 -3.98 14.05
N TYR A 136 -4.98 -3.50 15.12
CA TYR A 136 -3.84 -4.23 15.70
C TYR A 136 -4.29 -5.57 16.26
N ARG A 137 -3.46 -6.59 16.11
CA ARG A 137 -3.72 -7.92 16.66
C ARG A 137 -3.67 -7.88 18.19
N GLU A 138 -4.46 -8.73 18.82
CA GLU A 138 -4.51 -8.82 20.29
C GLU A 138 -3.12 -9.06 20.88
N GLU A 139 -2.32 -9.91 20.26
CA GLU A 139 -0.95 -10.18 20.70
C GLU A 139 -0.09 -8.93 20.71
N SER A 140 -0.16 -8.12 19.67
CA SER A 140 0.60 -6.86 19.58
C SER A 140 0.18 -5.88 20.65
N ILE A 141 -1.12 -5.77 20.90
CA ILE A 141 -1.67 -4.90 21.95
C ILE A 141 -1.22 -5.37 23.32
N LYS A 142 -1.38 -6.66 23.60
CA LYS A 142 -1.00 -7.25 24.88
C LYS A 142 0.47 -7.01 25.20
N ASN A 143 1.35 -7.31 24.24
CA ASN A 143 2.79 -7.14 24.42
C ASN A 143 3.17 -5.67 24.64
N ALA A 144 2.55 -4.75 23.88
CA ALA A 144 2.80 -3.33 24.04
C ALA A 144 2.38 -2.81 25.41
N MET A 145 1.21 -3.25 25.88
CA MET A 145 0.70 -2.85 27.19
C MET A 145 1.54 -3.42 28.34
N GLN A 146 2.05 -4.63 28.20
CA GLN A 146 2.93 -5.22 29.21
C GLN A 146 4.22 -4.45 29.39
N LYS A 147 4.76 -3.90 28.33
CA LYS A 147 6.01 -3.13 28.37
C LYS A 147 5.92 -1.87 29.25
N ILE A 148 4.76 -1.26 29.33
CA ILE A 148 4.56 -0.06 30.16
C ILE A 148 4.30 -0.39 31.61
N GLU A 149 4.00 -1.64 31.95
CA GLU A 149 3.81 -2.11 33.32
C GLU A 149 5.14 -2.48 33.98
N GLU A 150 6.18 -2.65 33.18
CA GLU A 150 7.53 -2.93 33.65
C GLU A 150 8.25 -1.61 33.97
#